data_9559d9a8634d8468d333559ad33df463
#
_entry.id   9559d9a8634d8468d333559ad33df463
#
_cell.length_a   1.000
_cell.length_b   1.000
_cell.length_c   1.000
_cell.angle_alpha   90.00
_cell.angle_beta   90.00
_cell.angle_gamma   90.00
#
_symmetry.space_group_name_H-M   'P 1'
#
loop_
_entity.id
_entity.type
_entity.pdbx_description
1 polymer ?
#
loop_
_entity_poly.entity_id
_entity_poly.type
_entity_poly.pdbx_seq_one_letter_code
_entity_poly.pdbx_strand_id
1 'polypeptide(L)'
;MQTRQNGLISRIGFVSTRFAGTDGVSLEAAKWADVLEQEGYQCFWYGGLLEKEKNFFCVPEAYFNHPENEWINKHVWGKTHRNPKVTKFIHDLAAYLKKTLYDFVAQFDLELLIIQNAITIPMHIPLGIAITEFLSETVMPAIAHHHDFYWERTRFQVNCVPDFLDMAFPPRYLSLQHVVINQNAREQLALRKGVESLLIPNVLNFSSPPPPPDEYAADLRQEIGLSLEDKLILQPTRVVPRKGIENSINLVQRLNDPRCKLVVSHPAGDEGSEYQYQLMELAKAAGVEVIFFGDRVNYKRHVNCYGKKIYILSDIYQQADLVLYPSIYEGFGNALLEAFYYKVPIIINRYPVWVRDIEPKGFRVPVMDGFVTDYILQEAQKLLYDQQYKQELVDYNYKLAKRYYSYTILRYGLNTLIQNIYHQV
;
A
#
# COMPACT_ATOMS: atom_id res chain seq x y z
N MET A 1 -21.53 -11.53 34.58
CA MET A 1 -20.80 -12.37 33.63
C MET A 1 -21.79 -13.38 33.06
N GLN A 2 -22.39 -13.06 31.92
CA GLN A 2 -23.23 -14.03 31.20
C GLN A 2 -22.29 -14.92 30.38
N THR A 3 -22.39 -16.21 30.54
CA THR A 3 -21.70 -17.26 29.77
C THR A 3 -22.03 -17.06 28.30
N ARG A 4 -21.02 -16.63 27.51
CA ARG A 4 -21.12 -16.58 26.03
C ARG A 4 -21.36 -17.99 25.52
N GLN A 5 -22.52 -18.22 24.89
CA GLN A 5 -22.81 -19.42 24.14
C GLN A 5 -22.05 -19.36 22.81
N ASN A 6 -21.26 -20.42 22.55
CA ASN A 6 -20.61 -20.77 21.29
C ASN A 6 -19.96 -19.63 20.48
N GLY A 7 -18.70 -19.45 20.76
CA GLY A 7 -17.69 -18.54 20.27
C GLY A 7 -17.37 -18.49 18.78
N LEU A 8 -18.30 -18.16 17.91
CA LEU A 8 -17.98 -17.82 16.53
C LEU A 8 -17.70 -16.30 16.47
N ILE A 9 -16.49 -15.91 16.06
CA ILE A 9 -16.15 -14.52 15.75
C ILE A 9 -17.14 -14.05 14.67
N SER A 10 -17.74 -12.88 14.88
CA SER A 10 -18.66 -12.27 13.92
C SER A 10 -18.39 -10.78 13.72
N ARG A 11 -17.74 -10.13 14.70
CA ARG A 11 -17.52 -8.68 14.76
C ARG A 11 -16.03 -8.38 14.88
N ILE A 12 -15.48 -7.74 13.84
CA ILE A 12 -14.05 -7.53 13.67
C ILE A 12 -13.73 -6.03 13.62
N GLY A 13 -12.84 -5.56 14.48
CA GLY A 13 -12.38 -4.19 14.51
C GLY A 13 -11.07 -3.99 13.75
N PHE A 14 -11.06 -3.12 12.76
CA PHE A 14 -9.85 -2.66 12.10
C PHE A 14 -9.27 -1.44 12.82
N VAL A 15 -7.99 -1.47 13.16
CA VAL A 15 -7.30 -0.41 13.90
C VAL A 15 -6.10 0.10 13.10
N SER A 16 -6.05 1.41 12.84
CA SER A 16 -4.90 2.09 12.24
C SER A 16 -4.89 3.57 12.66
N THR A 17 -3.84 4.29 12.28
CA THR A 17 -3.80 5.74 12.40
C THR A 17 -4.73 6.44 11.41
N ARG A 18 -4.99 5.78 10.26
CA ARG A 18 -5.81 6.32 9.16
C ARG A 18 -6.41 5.20 8.31
N PHE A 19 -7.65 5.40 7.87
CA PHE A 19 -8.30 4.65 6.77
C PHE A 19 -8.96 5.64 5.82
N ALA A 20 -8.13 6.35 5.05
CA ALA A 20 -8.55 7.39 4.12
C ALA A 20 -7.54 7.52 2.96
N GLY A 21 -8.03 8.03 1.83
CA GLY A 21 -7.20 8.28 0.64
C GLY A 21 -6.77 7.02 -0.11
N THR A 22 -5.69 7.15 -0.88
CA THR A 22 -5.18 6.12 -1.81
C THR A 22 -3.90 5.43 -1.33
N ASP A 23 -3.55 5.51 -0.05
CA ASP A 23 -2.37 4.82 0.46
C ASP A 23 -2.56 3.29 0.50
N GLY A 24 -1.46 2.57 0.31
CA GLY A 24 -1.49 1.11 0.18
C GLY A 24 -2.07 0.38 1.39
N VAL A 25 -1.91 0.91 2.61
CA VAL A 25 -2.44 0.30 3.84
C VAL A 25 -3.96 0.41 3.87
N SER A 26 -4.51 1.60 3.59
CA SER A 26 -5.96 1.83 3.54
C SER A 26 -6.64 0.99 2.46
N LEU A 27 -6.00 0.88 1.28
CA LEU A 27 -6.52 0.08 0.17
C LEU A 27 -6.49 -1.43 0.47
N GLU A 28 -5.41 -1.95 1.06
CA GLU A 28 -5.35 -3.37 1.44
C GLU A 28 -6.31 -3.69 2.59
N ALA A 29 -6.43 -2.82 3.58
CA ALA A 29 -7.42 -3.00 4.66
C ALA A 29 -8.85 -3.07 4.12
N ALA A 30 -9.20 -2.27 3.13
CA ALA A 30 -10.50 -2.32 2.47
C ALA A 30 -10.75 -3.66 1.77
N LYS A 31 -9.74 -4.23 1.10
CA LYS A 31 -9.84 -5.56 0.47
C LYS A 31 -10.02 -6.68 1.49
N TRP A 32 -9.31 -6.59 2.63
CA TRP A 32 -9.48 -7.52 3.73
C TRP A 32 -10.90 -7.48 4.28
N ALA A 33 -11.43 -6.27 4.53
CA ALA A 33 -12.79 -6.09 5.01
C ALA A 33 -13.83 -6.60 3.98
N ASP A 34 -13.64 -6.31 2.69
CA ASP A 34 -14.51 -6.80 1.61
C ASP A 34 -14.59 -8.33 1.59
N VAL A 35 -13.45 -9.02 1.71
CA VAL A 35 -13.43 -10.49 1.77
C VAL A 35 -14.10 -11.01 3.04
N LEU A 36 -13.86 -10.38 4.21
CA LEU A 36 -14.49 -10.78 5.47
C LEU A 36 -16.00 -10.55 5.45
N GLU A 37 -16.47 -9.43 4.91
CA GLU A 37 -17.89 -9.13 4.76
C GLU A 37 -18.59 -10.11 3.81
N GLN A 38 -17.91 -10.55 2.74
CA GLN A 38 -18.41 -11.64 1.87
C GLN A 38 -18.54 -12.97 2.59
N GLU A 39 -17.73 -13.24 3.62
CA GLU A 39 -17.81 -14.43 4.48
C GLU A 39 -18.82 -14.27 5.65
N GLY A 40 -19.48 -13.11 5.75
CA GLY A 40 -20.54 -12.85 6.74
C GLY A 40 -20.07 -12.16 8.03
N TYR A 41 -18.82 -11.73 8.12
CA TYR A 41 -18.31 -10.94 9.25
C TYR A 41 -18.78 -9.49 9.16
N GLN A 42 -18.91 -8.82 10.29
CA GLN A 42 -19.16 -7.38 10.37
C GLN A 42 -17.86 -6.64 10.68
N CYS A 43 -17.51 -5.66 9.85
CA CYS A 43 -16.28 -4.89 9.98
C CYS A 43 -16.54 -3.50 10.56
N PHE A 44 -15.68 -3.10 11.51
CA PHE A 44 -15.72 -1.82 12.23
C PHE A 44 -14.36 -1.15 12.17
N TRP A 45 -14.30 0.18 12.21
CA TRP A 45 -13.08 0.93 11.92
C TRP A 45 -12.73 1.91 13.03
N TYR A 46 -11.49 1.84 13.51
CA TYR A 46 -10.91 2.78 14.48
C TYR A 46 -9.72 3.50 13.83
N GLY A 47 -9.67 4.82 13.94
CA GLY A 47 -8.53 5.61 13.48
C GLY A 47 -8.70 7.10 13.69
N GLY A 48 -7.61 7.85 13.44
CA GLY A 48 -7.59 9.29 13.60
C GLY A 48 -8.14 10.08 12.41
N LEU A 49 -8.12 9.46 11.22
CA LEU A 49 -8.73 9.99 10.00
C LEU A 49 -9.43 8.84 9.25
N LEU A 50 -10.74 8.94 9.11
CA LEU A 50 -11.58 7.89 8.55
C LEU A 50 -12.47 8.44 7.44
N GLU A 51 -12.42 7.81 6.26
CA GLU A 51 -13.35 8.03 5.15
C GLU A 51 -14.32 6.85 5.05
N LYS A 52 -15.11 6.65 6.12
CA LYS A 52 -16.11 5.58 6.25
C LYS A 52 -17.47 6.19 6.53
N GLU A 53 -18.52 5.61 5.93
CA GLU A 53 -19.89 6.10 6.08
C GLU A 53 -20.59 5.53 7.33
N LYS A 54 -20.19 4.34 7.77
CA LYS A 54 -20.79 3.62 8.92
C LYS A 54 -19.75 2.76 9.64
N ASN A 55 -20.12 2.28 10.83
CA ASN A 55 -19.31 1.35 11.63
C ASN A 55 -17.91 1.90 11.95
N PHE A 56 -17.79 3.17 12.28
CA PHE A 56 -16.52 3.80 12.57
C PHE A 56 -16.47 4.46 13.96
N PHE A 57 -15.27 4.52 14.50
CA PHE A 57 -14.92 5.18 15.75
C PHE A 57 -13.72 6.09 15.50
N CYS A 58 -13.97 7.36 15.26
CA CYS A 58 -12.94 8.34 14.94
C CYS A 58 -12.38 8.96 16.21
N VAL A 59 -11.05 8.88 16.36
CA VAL A 59 -10.28 9.48 17.47
C VAL A 59 -9.20 10.35 16.83
N PRO A 60 -9.43 11.67 16.66
CA PRO A 60 -8.49 12.54 15.95
C PRO A 60 -7.06 12.46 16.48
N GLU A 61 -6.88 12.26 17.77
CA GLU A 61 -5.58 12.11 18.44
C GLU A 61 -4.81 10.84 18.00
N ALA A 62 -5.48 9.86 17.40
CA ALA A 62 -4.83 8.68 16.83
C ALA A 62 -4.25 8.94 15.42
N TYR A 63 -4.50 10.12 14.82
CA TYR A 63 -3.95 10.47 13.51
C TYR A 63 -2.46 10.80 13.61
N PHE A 64 -1.66 10.24 12.71
CA PHE A 64 -0.20 10.44 12.77
C PHE A 64 0.24 11.89 12.54
N ASN A 65 -0.56 12.75 11.87
CA ASN A 65 -0.34 14.19 11.73
C ASN A 65 -1.12 15.02 12.77
N HIS A 66 -1.66 14.40 13.83
CA HIS A 66 -2.22 15.17 14.94
C HIS A 66 -1.12 16.01 15.62
N PRO A 67 -1.39 17.28 15.99
CA PRO A 67 -0.36 18.18 16.54
C PRO A 67 0.43 17.63 17.71
N GLU A 68 -0.23 16.88 18.60
CA GLU A 68 0.44 16.25 19.76
C GLU A 68 1.43 15.17 19.31
N ASN A 69 1.07 14.34 18.35
CA ASN A 69 1.97 13.33 17.82
C ASN A 69 3.10 13.94 16.96
N GLU A 70 2.83 14.99 16.20
CA GLU A 70 3.88 15.74 15.50
C GLU A 70 4.89 16.34 16.45
N TRP A 71 4.42 16.88 17.59
CA TRP A 71 5.32 17.37 18.64
C TRP A 71 6.21 16.24 19.17
N ILE A 72 5.65 15.06 19.49
CA ILE A 72 6.43 13.88 19.90
C ILE A 72 7.46 13.52 18.83
N ASN A 73 7.05 13.41 17.58
CA ASN A 73 7.91 13.03 16.46
C ASN A 73 9.11 13.99 16.30
N LYS A 74 8.91 15.29 16.45
CA LYS A 74 9.99 16.31 16.42
C LYS A 74 11.00 16.15 17.55
N HIS A 75 10.60 15.58 18.70
CA HIS A 75 11.45 15.40 19.87
C HIS A 75 12.06 13.99 19.97
N VAL A 76 11.72 13.08 19.05
CA VAL A 76 12.14 11.68 19.11
C VAL A 76 13.07 11.33 17.94
N TRP A 77 12.66 11.66 16.70
CA TRP A 77 13.42 11.28 15.51
C TRP A 77 14.61 12.21 15.28
N GLY A 78 15.76 11.62 14.91
CA GLY A 78 17.02 12.34 14.75
C GLY A 78 17.63 12.77 16.09
N LYS A 79 17.16 12.25 17.23
CA LYS A 79 17.65 12.53 18.58
C LYS A 79 18.27 11.29 19.18
N THR A 80 19.33 11.47 19.98
CA THR A 80 20.01 10.41 20.76
C THR A 80 19.70 10.46 22.24
N HIS A 81 19.06 11.52 22.71
CA HIS A 81 18.68 11.72 24.10
C HIS A 81 17.22 12.17 24.22
N ARG A 82 16.50 11.57 25.18
CA ARG A 82 15.08 11.85 25.42
C ARG A 82 14.88 12.65 26.72
N ASN A 83 14.21 13.79 26.60
CA ASN A 83 13.81 14.57 27.77
C ASN A 83 12.69 13.84 28.52
N PRO A 84 12.71 13.78 29.88
CA PRO A 84 11.64 13.18 30.67
C PRO A 84 10.24 13.71 30.41
N LYS A 85 10.11 14.97 30.00
CA LYS A 85 8.81 15.54 29.54
C LYS A 85 8.25 14.83 28.31
N VAL A 86 9.11 14.43 27.38
CA VAL A 86 8.70 13.67 26.19
C VAL A 86 8.17 12.31 26.60
N THR A 87 8.86 11.61 27.52
CA THR A 87 8.40 10.34 28.08
C THR A 87 7.01 10.47 28.69
N LYS A 88 6.84 11.47 29.56
CA LYS A 88 5.53 11.73 30.19
C LYS A 88 4.43 11.96 29.16
N PHE A 89 4.69 12.80 28.17
CA PHE A 89 3.69 13.14 27.13
C PHE A 89 3.32 11.94 26.28
N ILE A 90 4.29 11.07 25.95
CA ILE A 90 4.03 9.80 25.26
C ILE A 90 3.09 8.91 26.07
N HIS A 91 3.34 8.76 27.38
CA HIS A 91 2.50 7.92 28.25
C HIS A 91 1.12 8.53 28.47
N ASP A 92 1.01 9.84 28.67
CA ASP A 92 -0.27 10.51 28.86
C ASP A 92 -1.19 10.30 27.63
N LEU A 93 -0.65 10.49 26.43
CA LEU A 93 -1.40 10.26 25.19
C LEU A 93 -1.70 8.77 24.96
N ALA A 94 -0.76 7.87 25.29
CA ALA A 94 -0.99 6.44 25.19
C ALA A 94 -2.12 5.96 26.13
N ALA A 95 -2.15 6.46 27.37
CA ALA A 95 -3.21 6.14 28.32
C ALA A 95 -4.59 6.60 27.83
N TYR A 96 -4.66 7.79 27.25
CA TYR A 96 -5.90 8.29 26.63
C TYR A 96 -6.33 7.39 25.45
N LEU A 97 -5.43 7.10 24.51
CA LEU A 97 -5.73 6.26 23.36
C LEU A 97 -6.10 4.82 23.76
N LYS A 98 -5.48 4.28 24.80
CA LYS A 98 -5.85 2.97 25.34
C LYS A 98 -7.29 2.95 25.83
N LYS A 99 -7.74 3.99 26.53
CA LYS A 99 -9.14 4.13 26.93
C LYS A 99 -10.08 4.12 25.73
N THR A 100 -9.74 4.86 24.66
CA THR A 100 -10.58 4.88 23.47
C THR A 100 -10.64 3.53 22.73
N LEU A 101 -9.60 2.68 22.84
CA LEU A 101 -9.65 1.30 22.35
C LEU A 101 -10.62 0.43 23.16
N TYR A 102 -10.65 0.57 24.50
CA TYR A 102 -11.66 -0.07 25.33
C TYR A 102 -13.07 0.36 24.94
N ASP A 103 -13.28 1.67 24.75
CA ASP A 103 -14.58 2.22 24.35
C ASP A 103 -15.00 1.70 22.96
N PHE A 104 -14.06 1.61 22.01
CA PHE A 104 -14.31 1.05 20.67
C PHE A 104 -14.75 -0.42 20.73
N VAL A 105 -14.01 -1.24 21.47
CA VAL A 105 -14.33 -2.67 21.63
C VAL A 105 -15.67 -2.86 22.31
N ALA A 106 -15.94 -2.10 23.36
CA ALA A 106 -17.21 -2.18 24.11
C ALA A 106 -18.41 -1.68 23.28
N GLN A 107 -18.25 -0.57 22.54
CA GLN A 107 -19.32 0.02 21.75
C GLN A 107 -19.84 -0.92 20.66
N PHE A 108 -18.92 -1.66 20.02
CA PHE A 108 -19.27 -2.55 18.92
C PHE A 108 -19.27 -4.03 19.29
N ASP A 109 -19.02 -4.37 20.56
CA ASP A 109 -18.95 -5.75 21.06
C ASP A 109 -18.00 -6.62 20.20
N LEU A 110 -16.75 -6.11 19.99
CA LEU A 110 -15.79 -6.70 19.09
C LEU A 110 -15.16 -7.97 19.67
N GLU A 111 -14.85 -8.92 18.80
CA GLU A 111 -14.32 -10.24 19.18
C GLU A 111 -12.90 -10.48 18.64
N LEU A 112 -12.49 -9.72 17.62
CA LEU A 112 -11.18 -9.78 16.99
C LEU A 112 -10.75 -8.38 16.56
N LEU A 113 -9.47 -8.04 16.74
CA LEU A 113 -8.87 -6.85 16.16
C LEU A 113 -7.95 -7.20 14.99
N ILE A 114 -8.01 -6.42 13.91
CA ILE A 114 -7.05 -6.44 12.82
C ILE A 114 -6.31 -5.10 12.82
N ILE A 115 -5.03 -5.14 13.18
CA ILE A 115 -4.20 -3.96 13.34
C ILE A 115 -3.41 -3.74 12.05
N GLN A 116 -3.74 -2.66 11.36
CA GLN A 116 -3.17 -2.31 10.07
C GLN A 116 -1.99 -1.36 10.25
N ASN A 117 -0.79 -1.91 10.24
CA ASN A 117 0.50 -1.19 10.28
C ASN A 117 0.77 -0.30 11.52
N ALA A 118 -0.19 -0.16 12.45
CA ALA A 118 -0.10 0.75 13.60
C ALA A 118 0.92 0.33 14.66
N ILE A 119 1.26 -0.96 14.72
CA ILE A 119 2.31 -1.55 15.59
C ILE A 119 3.50 -2.08 14.75
N THR A 120 3.70 -1.53 13.57
CA THR A 120 4.76 -1.92 12.63
C THR A 120 5.71 -0.76 12.35
N ILE A 121 5.14 0.39 11.97
CA ILE A 121 5.86 1.64 11.75
C ILE A 121 5.46 2.64 12.82
N PRO A 122 6.41 3.21 13.56
CA PRO A 122 6.15 4.12 14.65
C PRO A 122 5.83 5.55 14.18
N MET A 123 4.86 5.65 13.24
CA MET A 123 4.29 6.93 12.83
C MET A 123 3.58 7.60 13.99
N HIS A 124 3.09 6.77 14.95
CA HIS A 124 2.37 7.19 16.13
C HIS A 124 2.76 6.30 17.32
N ILE A 125 3.83 6.69 18.04
CA ILE A 125 4.36 5.90 19.16
C ILE A 125 3.31 5.68 20.27
N PRO A 126 2.55 6.70 20.74
CA PRO A 126 1.52 6.50 21.76
C PRO A 126 0.44 5.49 21.38
N LEU A 127 0.00 5.46 20.11
CA LEU A 127 -0.99 4.48 19.66
C LEU A 127 -0.42 3.05 19.67
N GLY A 128 0.83 2.88 19.25
CA GLY A 128 1.50 1.58 19.33
C GLY A 128 1.59 1.05 20.75
N ILE A 129 1.94 1.92 21.72
CA ILE A 129 1.95 1.59 23.15
C ILE A 129 0.53 1.25 23.66
N ALA A 130 -0.46 2.08 23.32
CA ALA A 130 -1.85 1.89 23.70
C ALA A 130 -2.39 0.52 23.24
N ILE A 131 -2.15 0.16 21.99
CA ILE A 131 -2.53 -1.15 21.44
C ILE A 131 -1.82 -2.28 22.17
N THR A 132 -0.51 -2.14 22.40
CA THR A 132 0.31 -3.15 23.09
C THR A 132 -0.19 -3.41 24.51
N GLU A 133 -0.42 -2.35 25.31
CA GLU A 133 -0.96 -2.47 26.66
C GLU A 133 -2.39 -3.03 26.67
N PHE A 134 -3.26 -2.55 25.75
CA PHE A 134 -4.62 -3.06 25.62
C PHE A 134 -4.64 -4.58 25.36
N LEU A 135 -3.81 -5.08 24.43
CA LEU A 135 -3.71 -6.51 24.14
C LEU A 135 -3.16 -7.31 25.32
N SER A 136 -2.19 -6.75 26.05
CA SER A 136 -1.63 -7.38 27.27
C SER A 136 -2.67 -7.50 28.39
N GLU A 137 -3.50 -6.47 28.58
CA GLU A 137 -4.49 -6.40 29.64
C GLU A 137 -5.73 -7.26 29.36
N THR A 138 -6.13 -7.38 28.09
CA THR A 138 -7.39 -8.05 27.70
C THR A 138 -7.21 -9.47 27.16
N VAL A 139 -6.00 -9.81 26.70
CA VAL A 139 -5.71 -11.04 25.94
C VAL A 139 -6.63 -11.20 24.73
N MET A 140 -7.15 -10.08 24.22
CA MET A 140 -8.05 -10.07 23.07
C MET A 140 -7.35 -10.62 21.83
N PRO A 141 -7.98 -11.55 21.09
CA PRO A 141 -7.44 -12.04 19.83
C PRO A 141 -7.18 -10.90 18.86
N ALA A 142 -6.00 -10.90 18.24
CA ALA A 142 -5.63 -9.87 17.28
C ALA A 142 -4.77 -10.41 16.14
N ILE A 143 -4.85 -9.74 14.99
CA ILE A 143 -4.01 -9.97 13.81
C ILE A 143 -3.29 -8.67 13.49
N ALA A 144 -1.95 -8.69 13.50
CA ALA A 144 -1.11 -7.58 13.06
C ALA A 144 -0.74 -7.75 11.59
N HIS A 145 -1.24 -6.89 10.72
CA HIS A 145 -0.90 -6.88 9.30
C HIS A 145 0.22 -5.86 9.03
N HIS A 146 1.39 -6.37 8.68
CA HIS A 146 2.62 -5.62 8.48
C HIS A 146 2.89 -5.41 6.99
N HIS A 147 2.93 -4.14 6.56
CA HIS A 147 3.26 -3.78 5.18
C HIS A 147 4.75 -3.49 5.01
N ASP A 148 5.37 -2.84 6.00
CA ASP A 148 6.80 -2.54 6.08
C ASP A 148 7.18 -2.26 7.53
N PHE A 149 8.45 -2.48 7.88
CA PHE A 149 8.92 -2.30 9.26
C PHE A 149 9.72 -1.02 9.43
N TYR A 150 9.80 -0.51 10.66
CA TYR A 150 10.52 0.72 10.98
C TYR A 150 12.02 0.62 10.68
N TRP A 151 12.60 -0.56 10.82
CA TRP A 151 14.02 -0.78 10.52
C TRP A 151 14.35 -0.75 9.02
N GLU A 152 13.37 -0.76 8.16
CA GLU A 152 13.52 -0.60 6.70
C GLU A 152 13.54 0.87 6.27
N ARG A 153 13.30 1.82 7.21
CA ARG A 153 13.20 3.24 6.90
C ARG A 153 14.25 4.06 7.64
N THR A 154 15.10 4.74 6.90
CA THR A 154 16.21 5.55 7.42
C THR A 154 15.78 6.60 8.44
N ARG A 155 14.61 7.20 8.26
CA ARG A 155 14.09 8.25 9.17
C ARG A 155 13.89 7.80 10.62
N PHE A 156 13.78 6.48 10.87
CA PHE A 156 13.59 5.93 12.21
C PHE A 156 14.87 5.35 12.82
N GLN A 157 15.98 5.29 12.08
CA GLN A 157 17.23 4.67 12.54
C GLN A 157 17.87 5.46 13.68
N VAL A 158 17.85 6.80 13.60
CA VAL A 158 18.33 7.65 14.68
C VAL A 158 17.14 8.08 15.53
N ASN A 159 17.06 7.59 16.76
CA ASN A 159 15.96 7.87 17.66
C ASN A 159 16.39 7.78 19.12
N CYS A 160 15.59 8.33 20.03
CA CYS A 160 15.81 8.27 21.47
C CYS A 160 14.73 7.43 22.21
N VAL A 161 14.05 6.52 21.49
CA VAL A 161 12.94 5.69 22.00
C VAL A 161 13.10 4.19 21.70
N PRO A 162 14.31 3.61 21.77
CA PRO A 162 14.50 2.19 21.44
C PRO A 162 13.70 1.27 22.35
N ASP A 163 13.47 1.66 23.60
CA ASP A 163 12.64 0.98 24.57
C ASP A 163 11.17 0.84 24.10
N PHE A 164 10.57 1.92 23.62
CA PHE A 164 9.21 1.87 23.08
C PHE A 164 9.13 1.10 21.74
N LEU A 165 10.15 1.23 20.88
CA LEU A 165 10.22 0.48 19.64
C LEU A 165 10.34 -1.03 19.88
N ASP A 166 11.13 -1.41 20.87
CA ASP A 166 11.30 -2.81 21.21
C ASP A 166 10.03 -3.41 21.82
N MET A 167 9.35 -2.65 22.67
CA MET A 167 8.12 -3.05 23.33
C MET A 167 6.93 -3.20 22.36
N ALA A 168 6.74 -2.23 21.44
CA ALA A 168 5.47 -2.05 20.73
C ALA A 168 5.51 -2.18 19.21
N PHE A 169 6.69 -2.35 18.58
CA PHE A 169 6.79 -2.33 17.12
C PHE A 169 7.59 -3.51 16.50
N PRO A 170 6.95 -4.68 16.35
CA PRO A 170 5.72 -5.16 16.96
C PRO A 170 5.95 -5.82 18.32
N PRO A 171 4.91 -5.90 19.18
CA PRO A 171 4.94 -6.67 20.43
C PRO A 171 4.83 -8.16 20.16
N ARG A 172 5.10 -8.99 21.18
CA ARG A 172 4.99 -10.45 21.12
C ARG A 172 3.97 -10.94 22.16
N TYR A 173 2.81 -11.38 21.71
CA TYR A 173 1.77 -11.98 22.53
C TYR A 173 1.23 -13.23 21.89
N LEU A 174 0.82 -14.22 22.66
CA LEU A 174 0.19 -15.43 22.15
C LEU A 174 -1.16 -15.14 21.49
N SER A 175 -1.89 -14.12 21.96
CA SER A 175 -3.15 -13.66 21.38
C SER A 175 -2.98 -12.86 20.09
N LEU A 176 -1.74 -12.54 19.66
CA LEU A 176 -1.44 -11.73 18.49
C LEU A 176 -0.79 -12.57 17.39
N GLN A 177 -1.51 -12.77 16.30
CA GLN A 177 -0.95 -13.37 15.09
C GLN A 177 -0.36 -12.31 14.18
N HIS A 178 0.78 -12.61 13.56
CA HIS A 178 1.47 -11.69 12.67
C HIS A 178 1.30 -12.11 11.21
N VAL A 179 1.01 -11.14 10.35
CA VAL A 179 0.91 -11.30 8.89
C VAL A 179 1.85 -10.32 8.23
N VAL A 180 2.58 -10.81 7.23
CA VAL A 180 3.50 -10.02 6.40
C VAL A 180 3.16 -10.21 4.92
N ILE A 181 3.52 -9.22 4.10
CA ILE A 181 3.16 -9.20 2.68
C ILE A 181 4.24 -9.79 1.75
N ASN A 182 5.45 -10.03 2.26
CA ASN A 182 6.55 -10.58 1.48
C ASN A 182 7.49 -11.43 2.35
N GLN A 183 8.31 -12.25 1.72
CA GLN A 183 9.21 -13.20 2.38
C GLN A 183 10.35 -12.51 3.13
N ASN A 184 10.84 -11.37 2.63
CA ASN A 184 11.88 -10.61 3.33
C ASN A 184 11.37 -10.10 4.68
N ALA A 185 10.17 -9.54 4.72
CA ALA A 185 9.50 -9.10 5.94
C ALA A 185 9.33 -10.28 6.94
N ARG A 186 8.94 -11.47 6.44
CA ARG A 186 8.81 -12.68 7.25
C ARG A 186 10.11 -13.05 7.96
N GLU A 187 11.21 -13.08 7.23
CA GLU A 187 12.51 -13.42 7.78
C GLU A 187 13.03 -12.34 8.73
N GLN A 188 12.90 -11.05 8.36
CA GLN A 188 13.33 -9.96 9.22
C GLN A 188 12.54 -9.95 10.54
N LEU A 189 11.24 -10.22 10.51
CA LEU A 189 10.43 -10.32 11.72
C LEU A 189 10.87 -11.49 12.61
N ALA A 190 11.10 -12.66 12.01
CA ALA A 190 11.59 -13.83 12.75
C ALA A 190 12.96 -13.60 13.37
N LEU A 191 13.91 -13.05 12.62
CA LEU A 191 15.29 -12.81 13.08
C LEU A 191 15.37 -11.70 14.15
N ARG A 192 14.60 -10.61 14.00
CA ARG A 192 14.71 -9.45 14.90
C ARG A 192 13.84 -9.56 16.14
N LYS A 193 12.66 -10.18 16.01
CA LYS A 193 11.68 -10.25 17.09
C LYS A 193 11.41 -11.67 17.59
N GLY A 194 11.94 -12.72 16.93
CA GLY A 194 11.66 -14.10 17.29
C GLY A 194 10.18 -14.46 17.17
N VAL A 195 9.50 -13.91 16.16
CA VAL A 195 8.05 -14.05 15.97
C VAL A 195 7.78 -14.74 14.64
N GLU A 196 6.92 -15.75 14.66
CA GLU A 196 6.42 -16.37 13.44
C GLU A 196 5.33 -15.49 12.80
N SER A 197 5.22 -15.57 11.47
CA SER A 197 4.19 -14.85 10.73
C SER A 197 3.68 -15.63 9.53
N LEU A 198 2.40 -15.44 9.21
CA LEU A 198 1.81 -15.93 7.98
C LEU A 198 2.10 -14.93 6.85
N LEU A 199 2.48 -15.45 5.68
CA LEU A 199 2.65 -14.62 4.49
C LEU A 199 1.32 -14.55 3.73
N ILE A 200 0.73 -13.37 3.67
CA ILE A 200 -0.42 -13.07 2.83
C ILE A 200 -0.02 -11.91 1.92
N PRO A 201 0.18 -12.14 0.62
CA PRO A 201 0.57 -11.08 -0.31
C PRO A 201 -0.58 -10.09 -0.55
N ASN A 202 -0.25 -8.92 -1.08
CA ASN A 202 -1.27 -8.01 -1.60
C ASN A 202 -2.05 -8.68 -2.74
N VAL A 203 -3.33 -8.38 -2.82
CA VAL A 203 -4.27 -9.05 -3.74
C VAL A 203 -5.12 -8.06 -4.52
N LEU A 204 -5.75 -8.56 -5.60
CA LEU A 204 -6.82 -7.87 -6.32
C LEU A 204 -8.00 -8.84 -6.55
N ASN A 205 -9.17 -8.27 -6.80
CA ASN A 205 -10.38 -9.05 -7.08
C ASN A 205 -10.40 -9.57 -8.52
N PHE A 206 -9.61 -10.58 -8.82
CA PHE A 206 -9.58 -11.25 -10.13
C PHE A 206 -10.84 -12.09 -10.44
N SER A 207 -11.80 -12.16 -9.53
CA SER A 207 -13.07 -12.84 -9.80
C SER A 207 -14.00 -11.97 -10.67
N SER A 208 -13.85 -10.65 -10.58
CA SER A 208 -14.49 -9.69 -11.46
C SER A 208 -13.47 -9.21 -12.50
N PRO A 209 -13.77 -9.28 -13.80
CA PRO A 209 -12.89 -8.67 -14.80
C PRO A 209 -12.85 -7.15 -14.62
N PRO A 210 -11.81 -6.47 -15.12
CA PRO A 210 -11.80 -5.02 -15.13
C PRO A 210 -13.07 -4.47 -15.80
N PRO A 211 -13.73 -3.46 -15.22
CA PRO A 211 -14.88 -2.85 -15.87
C PRO A 211 -14.45 -2.27 -17.22
N PRO A 212 -15.31 -2.29 -18.25
CA PRO A 212 -15.00 -1.63 -19.51
C PRO A 212 -14.89 -0.11 -19.32
N PRO A 213 -14.16 0.60 -20.20
CA PRO A 213 -14.19 2.07 -20.22
C PRO A 213 -15.61 2.59 -20.33
N ASP A 214 -15.94 3.61 -19.59
CA ASP A 214 -17.25 4.25 -19.56
C ASP A 214 -17.22 5.68 -20.10
N GLU A 215 -18.40 6.31 -20.21
CA GLU A 215 -18.54 7.67 -20.74
C GLU A 215 -17.79 8.71 -19.90
N TYR A 216 -17.58 8.47 -18.59
CA TYR A 216 -16.84 9.41 -17.75
C TYR A 216 -15.38 9.51 -18.17
N ALA A 217 -14.76 8.38 -18.49
CA ALA A 217 -13.35 8.29 -18.88
C ALA A 217 -13.11 8.45 -20.40
N ALA A 218 -14.15 8.63 -21.20
CA ALA A 218 -14.05 8.69 -22.67
C ALA A 218 -13.18 9.86 -23.17
N ASP A 219 -13.15 10.97 -22.44
CA ASP A 219 -12.35 12.17 -22.76
C ASP A 219 -10.95 12.19 -22.11
N LEU A 220 -10.58 11.16 -21.36
CA LEU A 220 -9.32 11.13 -20.60
C LEU A 220 -8.09 11.38 -21.49
N ARG A 221 -7.99 10.76 -22.66
CA ARG A 221 -6.87 10.98 -23.58
C ARG A 221 -6.75 12.44 -24.00
N GLN A 222 -7.90 13.07 -24.33
CA GLN A 222 -7.95 14.49 -24.69
C GLN A 222 -7.56 15.38 -23.49
N GLU A 223 -8.03 15.06 -22.28
CA GLU A 223 -7.71 15.80 -21.05
C GLU A 223 -6.24 15.68 -20.64
N ILE A 224 -5.58 14.58 -20.99
CA ILE A 224 -4.12 14.41 -20.85
C ILE A 224 -3.37 15.18 -21.95
N GLY A 225 -4.02 15.52 -23.07
CA GLY A 225 -3.39 16.16 -24.23
C GLY A 225 -2.90 15.15 -25.29
N LEU A 226 -3.42 13.92 -25.29
CA LEU A 226 -3.04 12.86 -26.22
C LEU A 226 -3.96 12.81 -27.42
N SER A 227 -3.39 12.58 -28.60
CA SER A 227 -4.10 12.20 -29.81
C SER A 227 -4.46 10.70 -29.81
N LEU A 228 -5.26 10.27 -30.80
CA LEU A 228 -5.60 8.85 -30.99
C LEU A 228 -4.39 8.01 -31.41
N GLU A 229 -3.41 8.61 -32.08
CA GLU A 229 -2.21 7.94 -32.58
C GLU A 229 -1.12 7.81 -31.51
N ASP A 230 -1.21 8.60 -30.42
CA ASP A 230 -0.20 8.60 -29.36
C ASP A 230 -0.24 7.28 -28.57
N LYS A 231 0.91 6.90 -28.03
CA LYS A 231 1.08 5.77 -27.11
C LYS A 231 1.20 6.27 -25.69
N LEU A 232 0.21 5.94 -24.85
CA LEU A 232 0.24 6.28 -23.45
C LEU A 232 1.15 5.30 -22.69
N ILE A 233 2.33 5.78 -22.33
CA ILE A 233 3.26 5.04 -21.47
C ILE A 233 3.02 5.52 -20.04
N LEU A 234 2.45 4.65 -19.21
CA LEU A 234 2.03 4.99 -17.85
C LEU A 234 3.12 4.65 -16.84
N GLN A 235 3.48 5.62 -15.99
CA GLN A 235 4.20 5.36 -14.74
C GLN A 235 3.27 5.60 -13.54
N PRO A 236 2.62 4.56 -13.00
CA PRO A 236 1.61 4.69 -11.95
C PRO A 236 2.25 4.76 -10.55
N THR A 237 3.13 5.71 -10.34
CA THR A 237 3.87 5.86 -9.09
C THR A 237 3.94 7.32 -8.64
N ARG A 238 4.18 7.54 -7.34
CA ARG A 238 4.52 8.87 -6.83
C ARG A 238 5.84 9.36 -7.42
N VAL A 239 6.00 10.68 -7.51
CA VAL A 239 7.22 11.30 -7.99
C VAL A 239 8.23 11.40 -6.85
N VAL A 240 8.98 10.31 -6.63
CA VAL A 240 10.02 10.20 -5.61
C VAL A 240 11.21 9.39 -6.15
N PRO A 241 12.48 9.67 -5.72
CA PRO A 241 13.69 9.10 -6.35
C PRO A 241 13.70 7.57 -6.47
N ARG A 242 13.24 6.86 -5.46
CA ARG A 242 13.21 5.38 -5.47
C ARG A 242 12.30 4.77 -6.56
N LYS A 243 11.48 5.59 -7.22
CA LYS A 243 10.59 5.14 -8.32
C LYS A 243 11.28 5.14 -9.70
N GLY A 244 12.49 5.70 -9.80
CA GLY A 244 13.37 5.58 -10.97
C GLY A 244 12.78 6.16 -12.26
N ILE A 245 12.05 7.28 -12.17
CA ILE A 245 11.37 7.92 -13.33
C ILE A 245 12.38 8.27 -14.42
N GLU A 246 13.63 8.51 -14.07
CA GLU A 246 14.75 8.72 -15.00
C GLU A 246 14.90 7.58 -16.02
N ASN A 247 14.72 6.33 -15.56
CA ASN A 247 14.76 5.17 -16.45
C ASN A 247 13.59 5.15 -17.43
N SER A 248 12.41 5.62 -17.01
CA SER A 248 11.27 5.76 -17.93
C SER A 248 11.53 6.84 -18.97
N ILE A 249 12.07 7.99 -18.59
CA ILE A 249 12.49 9.04 -19.52
C ILE A 249 13.53 8.51 -20.51
N ASN A 250 14.54 7.80 -20.02
CA ASN A 250 15.58 7.20 -20.86
C ASN A 250 15.02 6.18 -21.86
N LEU A 251 14.08 5.31 -21.42
CA LEU A 251 13.46 4.35 -22.32
C LEU A 251 12.66 5.05 -23.43
N VAL A 252 11.84 6.06 -23.07
CA VAL A 252 11.05 6.82 -24.07
C VAL A 252 11.96 7.57 -25.03
N GLN A 253 13.04 8.19 -24.56
CA GLN A 253 14.06 8.81 -25.41
C GLN A 253 14.64 7.82 -26.41
N ARG A 254 15.01 6.62 -25.96
CA ARG A 254 15.63 5.58 -26.82
C ARG A 254 14.64 4.93 -27.79
N LEU A 255 13.34 4.90 -27.46
CA LEU A 255 12.30 4.49 -28.40
C LEU A 255 12.27 5.39 -29.64
N ASN A 256 12.62 6.65 -29.48
CA ASN A 256 12.71 7.66 -30.54
C ASN A 256 11.44 7.73 -31.41
N ASP A 257 10.28 7.57 -30.79
CA ASP A 257 8.98 7.68 -31.43
C ASP A 257 8.19 8.85 -30.78
N PRO A 258 7.91 9.93 -31.55
CA PRO A 258 7.25 11.11 -31.01
C PRO A 258 5.81 10.85 -30.51
N ARG A 259 5.22 9.71 -30.89
CA ARG A 259 3.90 9.28 -30.38
C ARG A 259 3.96 8.74 -28.96
N CYS A 260 5.13 8.34 -28.47
CA CYS A 260 5.30 7.83 -27.11
C CYS A 260 5.28 8.97 -26.09
N LYS A 261 4.25 9.02 -25.23
CA LYS A 261 4.05 10.04 -24.19
C LYS A 261 4.14 9.40 -22.83
N LEU A 262 5.03 9.90 -21.98
CA LEU A 262 5.18 9.39 -20.62
C LEU A 262 4.22 10.14 -19.68
N VAL A 263 3.29 9.40 -19.07
CA VAL A 263 2.29 9.93 -18.13
C VAL A 263 2.58 9.42 -16.72
N VAL A 264 2.81 10.33 -15.78
CA VAL A 264 3.00 10.02 -14.35
C VAL A 264 1.71 10.36 -13.61
N SER A 265 1.05 9.33 -13.05
CA SER A 265 -0.33 9.45 -12.53
C SER A 265 -0.46 9.83 -11.06
N HIS A 266 0.64 9.96 -10.32
CA HIS A 266 0.60 10.32 -8.90
C HIS A 266 1.43 11.57 -8.63
N PRO A 267 1.03 12.38 -7.64
CA PRO A 267 1.79 13.58 -7.26
C PRO A 267 3.11 13.23 -6.55
N ALA A 268 3.96 14.23 -6.36
CA ALA A 268 5.23 14.10 -5.64
C ALA A 268 5.04 13.72 -4.16
N GLY A 269 3.91 14.08 -3.55
CA GLY A 269 3.63 13.84 -2.13
C GLY A 269 4.52 14.71 -1.22
N ASP A 270 4.77 14.21 0.00
CA ASP A 270 5.47 14.96 1.06
C ASP A 270 7.01 15.09 0.84
N GLU A 271 7.56 14.46 -0.20
CA GLU A 271 9.02 14.43 -0.46
C GLU A 271 9.50 15.60 -1.35
N GLY A 272 8.59 16.55 -1.66
CA GLY A 272 8.91 17.85 -2.27
C GLY A 272 8.88 17.89 -3.79
N SER A 273 8.79 19.12 -4.31
CA SER A 273 8.71 19.43 -5.76
C SER A 273 10.08 19.46 -6.45
N GLU A 274 11.18 19.43 -5.69
CA GLU A 274 12.54 19.55 -6.25
C GLU A 274 12.88 18.41 -7.21
N TYR A 275 12.57 17.17 -6.81
CA TYR A 275 12.82 16.01 -7.67
C TYR A 275 11.97 16.06 -8.94
N GLN A 276 10.71 16.49 -8.84
CA GLN A 276 9.87 16.67 -10.02
C GLN A 276 10.45 17.71 -10.99
N TYR A 277 10.98 18.81 -10.46
CA TYR A 277 11.65 19.83 -11.27
C TYR A 277 12.88 19.25 -11.99
N GLN A 278 13.74 18.50 -11.28
CA GLN A 278 14.90 17.80 -11.88
C GLN A 278 14.48 16.86 -13.02
N LEU A 279 13.38 16.11 -12.85
CA LEU A 279 12.83 15.25 -13.90
C LEU A 279 12.33 16.03 -15.11
N MET A 280 11.71 17.18 -14.91
CA MET A 280 11.26 18.06 -16.01
C MET A 280 12.44 18.58 -16.83
N GLU A 281 13.54 19.00 -16.16
CA GLU A 281 14.74 19.43 -16.86
C GLU A 281 15.43 18.27 -17.60
N LEU A 282 15.48 17.08 -16.99
CA LEU A 282 15.98 15.87 -17.65
C LEU A 282 15.16 15.52 -18.90
N ALA A 283 13.84 15.52 -18.78
CA ALA A 283 12.93 15.22 -19.88
C ALA A 283 13.09 16.20 -21.03
N LYS A 284 13.19 17.51 -20.72
CA LYS A 284 13.44 18.56 -21.70
C LYS A 284 14.77 18.37 -22.42
N ALA A 285 15.84 18.08 -21.70
CA ALA A 285 17.17 17.80 -22.28
C ALA A 285 17.17 16.52 -23.16
N ALA A 286 16.35 15.52 -22.79
CA ALA A 286 16.17 14.28 -23.54
C ALA A 286 15.21 14.40 -24.72
N GLY A 287 14.50 15.52 -24.89
CA GLY A 287 13.46 15.69 -25.92
C GLY A 287 12.22 14.80 -25.69
N VAL A 288 11.94 14.42 -24.44
CA VAL A 288 10.84 13.52 -24.06
C VAL A 288 9.70 14.36 -23.45
N GLU A 289 8.49 14.12 -23.93
CA GLU A 289 7.30 14.70 -23.31
C GLU A 289 6.86 13.88 -22.10
N VAL A 290 6.95 14.48 -20.91
CA VAL A 290 6.49 13.91 -19.65
C VAL A 290 5.32 14.71 -19.12
N ILE A 291 4.20 14.02 -18.88
CA ILE A 291 2.95 14.62 -18.41
C ILE A 291 2.72 14.19 -16.96
N PHE A 292 2.84 15.12 -16.02
CA PHE A 292 2.52 14.90 -14.61
C PHE A 292 1.01 15.12 -14.40
N PHE A 293 0.26 14.03 -14.31
CA PHE A 293 -1.21 14.05 -14.26
C PHE A 293 -1.76 13.79 -12.84
N GLY A 294 -0.89 13.75 -11.83
CA GLY A 294 -1.25 13.38 -10.46
C GLY A 294 -2.35 14.23 -9.82
N ASP A 295 -2.41 15.53 -10.13
CA ASP A 295 -3.44 16.45 -9.62
C ASP A 295 -4.85 16.18 -10.16
N ARG A 296 -4.96 15.33 -11.19
CA ARG A 296 -6.21 14.94 -11.84
C ARG A 296 -6.63 13.51 -11.49
N VAL A 297 -5.95 12.87 -10.54
CA VAL A 297 -6.17 11.48 -10.12
C VAL A 297 -6.50 11.42 -8.63
N ASN A 298 -7.61 10.75 -8.29
CA ASN A 298 -8.02 10.54 -6.91
C ASN A 298 -8.66 9.14 -6.76
N TYR A 299 -9.03 8.76 -5.52
CA TYR A 299 -9.73 7.50 -5.24
C TYR A 299 -11.22 7.52 -5.64
N LYS A 300 -11.79 8.72 -5.83
CA LYS A 300 -13.17 8.93 -6.29
C LYS A 300 -13.21 9.89 -7.46
N ARG A 301 -14.01 9.57 -8.45
CA ARG A 301 -14.34 10.48 -9.56
C ARG A 301 -15.17 11.65 -9.05
N HIS A 302 -14.83 12.84 -9.44
CA HIS A 302 -15.60 14.06 -9.18
C HIS A 302 -15.15 15.17 -10.13
N VAL A 303 -15.81 16.32 -10.07
CA VAL A 303 -15.36 17.54 -10.73
C VAL A 303 -14.82 18.47 -9.64
N ASN A 304 -13.61 18.98 -9.82
CA ASN A 304 -12.98 19.85 -8.84
C ASN A 304 -13.56 21.28 -8.91
N CYS A 305 -13.13 22.17 -8.00
CA CYS A 305 -13.59 23.56 -7.94
C CYS A 305 -13.27 24.40 -9.18
N TYR A 306 -12.37 23.93 -10.06
CA TYR A 306 -12.03 24.57 -11.34
C TYR A 306 -12.81 23.99 -12.52
N GLY A 307 -13.83 23.16 -12.28
CA GLY A 307 -14.63 22.53 -13.33
C GLY A 307 -13.93 21.39 -14.07
N LYS A 308 -12.77 20.92 -13.58
CA LYS A 308 -12.02 19.84 -14.20
C LYS A 308 -12.39 18.48 -13.64
N LYS A 309 -12.56 17.47 -14.49
CA LYS A 309 -12.78 16.10 -14.08
C LYS A 309 -11.57 15.55 -13.33
N ILE A 310 -11.83 14.81 -12.25
CA ILE A 310 -10.86 14.03 -11.51
C ILE A 310 -11.15 12.56 -11.78
N TYR A 311 -10.16 11.86 -12.27
CA TYR A 311 -10.21 10.45 -12.66
C TYR A 311 -9.75 9.54 -11.53
N ILE A 312 -10.04 8.26 -11.64
CA ILE A 312 -9.46 7.23 -10.78
C ILE A 312 -8.36 6.47 -11.54
N LEU A 313 -7.51 5.80 -10.82
CA LEU A 313 -6.35 5.12 -11.41
C LEU A 313 -6.74 4.08 -12.47
N SER A 314 -7.89 3.39 -12.27
CA SER A 314 -8.43 2.44 -13.26
C SER A 314 -8.71 3.08 -14.62
N ASP A 315 -9.16 4.34 -14.65
CA ASP A 315 -9.44 5.03 -15.90
C ASP A 315 -8.18 5.17 -16.75
N ILE A 316 -7.05 5.45 -16.07
CA ILE A 316 -5.76 5.63 -16.76
C ILE A 316 -5.19 4.30 -17.21
N TYR A 317 -5.26 3.24 -16.39
CA TYR A 317 -4.81 1.90 -16.79
C TYR A 317 -5.52 1.40 -18.03
N GLN A 318 -6.83 1.65 -18.15
CA GLN A 318 -7.63 1.23 -19.31
C GLN A 318 -7.23 1.93 -20.62
N GLN A 319 -6.56 3.07 -20.53
CA GLN A 319 -6.06 3.84 -21.67
C GLN A 319 -4.57 3.62 -21.96
N ALA A 320 -3.87 2.92 -21.05
CA ALA A 320 -2.43 2.75 -21.15
C ALA A 320 -2.05 1.68 -22.19
N ASP A 321 -1.05 2.00 -23.01
CA ASP A 321 -0.45 1.07 -23.97
C ASP A 321 0.66 0.22 -23.36
N LEU A 322 1.41 0.80 -22.39
CA LEU A 322 2.52 0.17 -21.68
C LEU A 322 2.65 0.79 -20.28
N VAL A 323 2.93 0.00 -19.29
CA VAL A 323 3.30 0.46 -17.93
C VAL A 323 4.81 0.37 -17.76
N LEU A 324 5.42 1.43 -17.23
CA LEU A 324 6.80 1.43 -16.76
C LEU A 324 6.83 1.48 -15.23
N TYR A 325 7.54 0.54 -14.64
CA TYR A 325 7.67 0.42 -13.18
C TYR A 325 9.12 0.21 -12.77
N PRO A 326 9.99 1.21 -13.00
CA PRO A 326 11.43 1.12 -12.78
C PRO A 326 11.83 1.31 -11.30
N SER A 327 10.93 1.00 -10.37
CA SER A 327 11.16 1.17 -8.93
C SER A 327 12.34 0.36 -8.45
N ILE A 328 13.23 0.99 -7.67
CA ILE A 328 14.40 0.34 -7.06
C ILE A 328 13.99 -0.51 -5.85
N TYR A 329 12.99 -0.04 -5.10
CA TYR A 329 12.50 -0.70 -3.90
C TYR A 329 10.98 -0.58 -3.79
N GLU A 330 10.32 -1.70 -3.46
CA GLU A 330 8.89 -1.81 -3.18
C GLU A 330 8.63 -2.79 -2.04
N GLY A 331 7.60 -2.49 -1.23
CA GLY A 331 7.13 -3.42 -0.21
C GLY A 331 6.45 -4.65 -0.82
N PHE A 332 5.71 -4.45 -1.93
CA PHE A 332 5.13 -5.51 -2.76
C PHE A 332 5.15 -5.16 -4.24
N GLY A 333 4.50 -4.07 -4.63
CA GLY A 333 4.36 -3.63 -6.02
C GLY A 333 2.91 -3.69 -6.51
N ASN A 334 2.02 -2.91 -5.91
CA ASN A 334 0.61 -2.87 -6.29
C ASN A 334 0.42 -2.51 -7.76
N ALA A 335 1.21 -1.58 -8.29
CA ALA A 335 1.18 -1.22 -9.71
C ALA A 335 1.45 -2.40 -10.66
N LEU A 336 2.25 -3.39 -10.23
CA LEU A 336 2.45 -4.63 -10.99
C LEU A 336 1.17 -5.46 -11.03
N LEU A 337 0.49 -5.62 -9.89
CA LEU A 337 -0.79 -6.35 -9.84
C LEU A 337 -1.88 -5.65 -10.64
N GLU A 338 -1.92 -4.33 -10.57
CA GLU A 338 -2.87 -3.51 -11.34
C GLU A 338 -2.62 -3.67 -12.84
N ALA A 339 -1.37 -3.61 -13.31
CA ALA A 339 -1.04 -3.86 -14.70
C ALA A 339 -1.49 -5.25 -15.18
N PHE A 340 -1.29 -6.29 -14.35
CA PHE A 340 -1.78 -7.64 -14.66
C PHE A 340 -3.31 -7.70 -14.70
N TYR A 341 -3.98 -7.04 -13.75
CA TYR A 341 -5.44 -7.02 -13.66
C TYR A 341 -6.07 -6.31 -14.86
N TYR A 342 -5.55 -5.13 -15.25
CA TYR A 342 -6.03 -4.38 -16.41
C TYR A 342 -5.51 -4.94 -17.75
N LYS A 343 -4.71 -5.99 -17.73
CA LYS A 343 -4.08 -6.60 -18.92
C LYS A 343 -3.27 -5.58 -19.74
N VAL A 344 -2.56 -4.69 -19.03
CA VAL A 344 -1.62 -3.76 -19.65
C VAL A 344 -0.22 -4.37 -19.53
N PRO A 345 0.57 -4.43 -20.62
CA PRO A 345 1.94 -4.91 -20.54
C PRO A 345 2.77 -4.01 -19.63
N ILE A 346 3.72 -4.59 -18.92
CA ILE A 346 4.53 -3.87 -17.94
C ILE A 346 6.01 -4.22 -18.10
N ILE A 347 6.87 -3.21 -18.00
CA ILE A 347 8.32 -3.35 -17.85
C ILE A 347 8.68 -2.88 -16.44
N ILE A 348 9.45 -3.67 -15.72
CA ILE A 348 9.83 -3.39 -14.33
C ILE A 348 11.34 -3.29 -14.15
N ASN A 349 11.77 -2.70 -13.02
CA ASN A 349 13.12 -2.91 -12.51
C ASN A 349 13.16 -4.13 -11.58
N ARG A 350 14.32 -4.73 -11.43
CA ARG A 350 14.57 -5.93 -10.62
C ARG A 350 14.68 -5.57 -9.13
N TYR A 351 13.55 -5.28 -8.48
CA TYR A 351 13.51 -4.98 -7.05
C TYR A 351 13.45 -6.26 -6.19
N PRO A 352 13.88 -6.22 -4.90
CA PRO A 352 14.07 -7.42 -4.07
C PRO A 352 12.84 -8.32 -3.94
N VAL A 353 11.64 -7.75 -3.76
CA VAL A 353 10.41 -8.55 -3.63
C VAL A 353 10.03 -9.22 -4.95
N TRP A 354 10.28 -8.57 -6.09
CA TRP A 354 10.12 -9.22 -7.39
C TRP A 354 10.98 -10.50 -7.47
N VAL A 355 12.28 -10.37 -7.20
CA VAL A 355 13.24 -11.49 -7.31
C VAL A 355 12.85 -12.66 -6.40
N ARG A 356 12.38 -12.37 -5.21
CA ARG A 356 12.19 -13.38 -4.19
C ARG A 356 10.79 -13.98 -4.16
N ASP A 357 9.77 -13.14 -4.37
CA ASP A 357 8.38 -13.52 -4.15
C ASP A 357 7.57 -13.69 -5.44
N ILE A 358 7.96 -13.01 -6.53
CA ILE A 358 7.13 -12.91 -7.74
C ILE A 358 7.77 -13.64 -8.94
N GLU A 359 9.04 -13.34 -9.25
CA GLU A 359 9.79 -13.95 -10.36
C GLU A 359 9.75 -15.50 -10.34
N PRO A 360 9.91 -16.19 -9.18
CA PRO A 360 9.88 -17.64 -9.11
C PRO A 360 8.52 -18.27 -9.47
N LYS A 361 7.45 -17.48 -9.52
CA LYS A 361 6.11 -17.95 -9.92
C LYS A 361 5.95 -18.04 -11.44
N GLY A 362 6.95 -17.58 -12.21
CA GLY A 362 7.01 -17.73 -13.65
C GLY A 362 6.32 -16.64 -14.45
N PHE A 363 6.12 -15.45 -13.90
CA PHE A 363 5.61 -14.31 -14.64
C PHE A 363 6.54 -13.92 -15.79
N ARG A 364 5.97 -13.59 -16.94
CA ARG A 364 6.69 -13.15 -18.13
C ARG A 364 6.64 -11.63 -18.22
N VAL A 365 7.68 -10.98 -17.72
CA VAL A 365 7.80 -9.52 -17.67
C VAL A 365 9.21 -9.14 -18.09
N PRO A 366 9.41 -8.21 -19.02
CA PRO A 366 10.74 -7.66 -19.29
C PRO A 366 11.26 -6.92 -18.04
N VAL A 367 12.46 -7.29 -17.59
CA VAL A 367 13.02 -6.82 -16.33
C VAL A 367 14.31 -6.04 -16.60
N MET A 368 14.35 -4.78 -16.20
CA MET A 368 15.55 -3.96 -16.12
C MET A 368 16.36 -4.33 -14.87
N ASP A 369 17.65 -4.21 -14.93
CA ASP A 369 18.55 -4.30 -13.78
C ASP A 369 19.31 -2.98 -13.60
N GLY A 370 18.60 -1.98 -13.12
CA GLY A 370 19.11 -0.63 -12.84
C GLY A 370 19.13 0.32 -14.05
N PHE A 371 19.15 -0.18 -15.29
CA PHE A 371 19.25 0.67 -16.50
C PHE A 371 18.56 0.04 -17.71
N VAL A 372 18.30 0.87 -18.72
CA VAL A 372 17.66 0.46 -19.98
C VAL A 372 18.71 -0.14 -20.92
N THR A 373 18.60 -1.44 -21.21
CA THR A 373 19.43 -2.15 -22.19
C THR A 373 18.77 -2.18 -23.56
N ASP A 374 19.51 -2.63 -24.62
CA ASP A 374 18.94 -2.83 -25.94
C ASP A 374 17.88 -3.93 -25.94
N TYR A 375 18.02 -4.95 -25.10
CA TYR A 375 16.96 -5.96 -24.87
C TYR A 375 15.66 -5.32 -24.39
N ILE A 376 15.72 -4.45 -23.38
CA ILE A 376 14.54 -3.76 -22.86
C ILE A 376 13.91 -2.86 -23.91
N LEU A 377 14.73 -2.18 -24.73
CA LEU A 377 14.23 -1.36 -25.82
C LEU A 377 13.48 -2.21 -26.88
N GLN A 378 14.04 -3.35 -27.27
CA GLN A 378 13.39 -4.27 -28.22
C GLN A 378 12.08 -4.84 -27.66
N GLU A 379 12.06 -5.22 -26.39
CA GLU A 379 10.82 -5.71 -25.72
C GLU A 379 9.76 -4.60 -25.62
N ALA A 380 10.15 -3.36 -25.29
CA ALA A 380 9.24 -2.23 -25.31
C ALA A 380 8.60 -2.00 -26.67
N GLN A 381 9.40 -2.07 -27.76
CA GLN A 381 8.90 -1.97 -29.13
C GLN A 381 7.91 -3.09 -29.47
N LYS A 382 8.21 -4.33 -29.12
CA LYS A 382 7.28 -5.46 -29.32
C LYS A 382 5.97 -5.26 -28.56
N LEU A 383 6.05 -4.86 -27.28
CA LEU A 383 4.87 -4.64 -26.44
C LEU A 383 3.98 -3.49 -26.94
N LEU A 384 4.58 -2.48 -27.59
CA LEU A 384 3.83 -1.35 -28.17
C LEU A 384 3.22 -1.64 -29.54
N TYR A 385 3.88 -2.48 -30.36
CA TYR A 385 3.54 -2.59 -31.79
C TYR A 385 3.20 -4.01 -32.28
N ASP A 386 3.56 -5.07 -31.53
CA ASP A 386 3.14 -6.44 -31.85
C ASP A 386 1.94 -6.83 -30.98
N GLN A 387 0.75 -6.69 -31.55
CA GLN A 387 -0.51 -6.94 -30.85
C GLN A 387 -0.66 -8.41 -30.41
N GLN A 388 -0.17 -9.35 -31.20
CA GLN A 388 -0.26 -10.78 -30.86
C GLN A 388 0.65 -11.09 -29.65
N TYR A 389 1.90 -10.66 -29.69
CA TYR A 389 2.86 -10.84 -28.59
C TYR A 389 2.35 -10.20 -27.30
N LYS A 390 1.86 -8.94 -27.40
CA LYS A 390 1.25 -8.23 -26.27
C LYS A 390 0.11 -9.05 -25.64
N GLN A 391 -0.86 -9.50 -26.46
CA GLN A 391 -2.04 -10.19 -25.99
C GLN A 391 -1.70 -11.53 -25.30
N GLU A 392 -0.81 -12.31 -25.91
CA GLU A 392 -0.35 -13.58 -25.32
C GLU A 392 0.31 -13.38 -23.96
N LEU A 393 1.15 -12.35 -23.83
CA LEU A 393 1.88 -12.04 -22.60
C LEU A 393 0.96 -11.54 -21.48
N VAL A 394 0.04 -10.61 -21.77
CA VAL A 394 -0.86 -10.07 -20.75
C VAL A 394 -1.88 -11.12 -20.28
N ASP A 395 -2.40 -11.96 -21.16
CA ASP A 395 -3.31 -13.05 -20.80
C ASP A 395 -2.62 -14.12 -19.95
N TYR A 396 -1.37 -14.43 -20.26
CA TYR A 396 -0.56 -15.35 -19.47
C TYR A 396 -0.36 -14.81 -18.05
N ASN A 397 0.09 -13.57 -17.92
CA ASN A 397 0.34 -12.92 -16.61
C ASN A 397 -0.95 -12.73 -15.81
N TYR A 398 -2.06 -12.40 -16.47
CA TYR A 398 -3.38 -12.31 -15.82
C TYR A 398 -3.79 -13.65 -15.17
N LYS A 399 -3.60 -14.77 -15.88
CA LYS A 399 -3.91 -16.12 -15.33
C LYS A 399 -3.06 -16.46 -14.11
N LEU A 400 -1.76 -16.12 -14.15
CA LEU A 400 -0.87 -16.33 -13.01
C LEU A 400 -1.24 -15.40 -11.83
N ALA A 401 -1.51 -14.12 -12.10
CA ALA A 401 -1.92 -13.19 -11.05
C ALA A 401 -3.22 -13.62 -10.37
N LYS A 402 -4.21 -14.06 -11.14
CA LYS A 402 -5.45 -14.65 -10.62
C LYS A 402 -5.17 -15.86 -9.71
N ARG A 403 -4.20 -16.70 -10.07
CA ARG A 403 -3.83 -17.89 -9.27
C ARG A 403 -3.16 -17.53 -7.94
N TYR A 404 -2.27 -16.54 -7.92
CA TYR A 404 -1.40 -16.27 -6.78
C TYR A 404 -1.77 -15.04 -5.95
N TYR A 405 -2.58 -14.11 -6.50
CA TYR A 405 -2.85 -12.80 -5.92
C TYR A 405 -4.32 -12.40 -5.97
N SER A 406 -5.22 -13.39 -5.98
CA SER A 406 -6.67 -13.15 -5.95
C SER A 406 -7.24 -13.12 -4.54
N TYR A 407 -8.47 -12.64 -4.42
CA TYR A 407 -9.26 -12.71 -3.18
C TYR A 407 -9.42 -14.14 -2.65
N THR A 408 -9.32 -15.16 -3.50
CA THR A 408 -9.31 -16.55 -3.05
C THR A 408 -8.11 -16.85 -2.15
N ILE A 409 -6.92 -16.30 -2.47
CA ILE A 409 -5.71 -16.45 -1.66
C ILE A 409 -5.86 -15.71 -0.33
N LEU A 410 -6.39 -14.49 -0.37
CA LEU A 410 -6.68 -13.71 0.84
C LEU A 410 -7.69 -14.43 1.74
N ARG A 411 -8.79 -14.93 1.18
CA ARG A 411 -9.82 -15.70 1.90
C ARG A 411 -9.23 -16.92 2.60
N TYR A 412 -8.39 -17.68 1.92
CA TYR A 412 -7.72 -18.82 2.51
C TYR A 412 -6.81 -18.42 3.69
N GLY A 413 -6.03 -17.35 3.52
CA GLY A 413 -5.18 -16.82 4.59
C GLY A 413 -5.98 -16.34 5.80
N LEU A 414 -7.06 -15.57 5.58
CA LEU A 414 -7.94 -15.07 6.65
C LEU A 414 -8.63 -16.21 7.39
N ASN A 415 -9.14 -17.21 6.69
CA ASN A 415 -9.75 -18.38 7.30
C ASN A 415 -8.73 -19.15 8.16
N THR A 416 -7.49 -19.30 7.69
CA THR A 416 -6.42 -19.93 8.48
C THR A 416 -6.16 -19.14 9.78
N LEU A 417 -6.05 -17.81 9.71
CA LEU A 417 -5.83 -16.98 10.89
C LEU A 417 -6.99 -17.07 11.89
N ILE A 418 -8.23 -17.04 11.41
CA ILE A 418 -9.41 -17.13 12.27
C ILE A 418 -9.51 -18.53 12.90
N GLN A 419 -9.25 -19.60 12.15
CA GLN A 419 -9.21 -20.96 12.70
C GLN A 419 -8.14 -21.12 13.77
N ASN A 420 -6.96 -20.54 13.58
CA ASN A 420 -5.90 -20.58 14.60
C ASN A 420 -6.35 -19.93 15.93
N ILE A 421 -7.17 -18.87 15.86
CA ILE A 421 -7.72 -18.23 17.08
C ILE A 421 -8.65 -19.21 17.81
N TYR A 422 -9.52 -19.93 17.11
CA TYR A 422 -10.41 -20.93 17.74
C TYR A 422 -9.67 -22.09 18.40
N HIS A 423 -8.47 -22.44 17.92
CA HIS A 423 -7.67 -23.52 18.50
C HIS A 423 -6.79 -23.05 19.67
N GLN A 424 -6.63 -21.75 19.87
CA GLN A 424 -5.87 -21.18 20.99
C GLN A 424 -6.74 -20.86 22.24
N VAL A 425 -8.04 -20.87 22.07
CA VAL A 425 -9.05 -20.69 23.14
C VAL A 425 -9.57 -22.05 23.56
#